data_16ebcaab37a318183fddd1d8a3b4c8ed
#
_entry.id   16ebcaab37a318183fddd1d8a3b4c8ed
#
_cell.length_a   1.000
_cell.length_b   1.000
_cell.length_c   1.000
_cell.angle_alpha   90.00
_cell.angle_beta   90.00
_cell.angle_gamma   90.00
#
_symmetry.space_group_name_H-M   'P 1'
#
loop_
_entity.id
_entity.type
_entity.pdbx_description
1 polymer ?
#
loop_
_entity_poly.entity_id
_entity_poly.type
_entity_poly.pdbx_seq_one_letter_code
_entity_poly.pdbx_strand_id
1 'polypeptide(L)' 'MKFEDGKLILTEAELAGVKKANTAATPSIAGFYLRSFIKNKNLAEDLEKQPDVSFYVECIQAYRKKNYEVI' A
#
# COMPACT_ATOMS: atom_id res chain seq x y z
N MET A 1 -3.84 -4.26 -4.12
CA MET A 1 -2.76 -4.89 -3.33
C MET A 1 -3.32 -5.98 -2.45
N LYS A 2 -2.57 -7.05 -2.29
CA LYS A 2 -2.94 -8.16 -1.41
C LYS A 2 -1.68 -8.83 -0.88
N PHE A 3 -1.82 -9.56 0.20
CA PHE A 3 -0.75 -10.43 0.69
C PHE A 3 -1.02 -11.86 0.24
N GLU A 4 0.00 -12.50 -0.30
CA GLU A 4 -0.07 -13.88 -0.76
C GLU A 4 1.22 -14.58 -0.35
N ASP A 5 1.11 -15.63 0.43
CA ASP A 5 2.24 -16.36 0.99
C ASP A 5 3.22 -15.44 1.75
N GLY A 6 2.67 -14.44 2.46
CA GLY A 6 3.46 -13.49 3.22
C GLY A 6 4.10 -12.38 2.41
N LYS A 7 3.90 -12.37 1.10
CA LYS A 7 4.48 -11.37 0.20
C LYS A 7 3.40 -10.41 -0.29
N LEU A 8 3.73 -9.12 -0.37
CA LEU A 8 2.84 -8.11 -0.91
C LEU A 8 2.83 -8.18 -2.43
N ILE A 9 1.65 -8.38 -3.01
CA ILE A 9 1.45 -8.40 -4.46
C ILE A 9 0.75 -7.12 -4.86
N LEU A 10 1.33 -6.38 -5.80
CA LEU A 10 0.80 -5.07 -6.20
C LEU A 10 1.09 -4.79 -7.67
N THR A 11 0.32 -3.86 -8.23
CA THR A 11 0.55 -3.36 -9.59
C THR A 11 1.58 -2.23 -9.57
N GLU A 12 2.06 -1.83 -10.76
CA GLU A 12 2.97 -0.69 -10.88
C GLU A 12 2.33 0.61 -10.42
N ALA A 13 1.03 0.80 -10.68
CA ALA A 13 0.31 1.99 -10.23
C ALA A 13 0.27 2.05 -8.70
N GLU A 14 0.03 0.90 -8.06
CA GLU A 14 0.05 0.80 -6.60
C GLU A 14 1.46 1.00 -6.04
N LEU A 15 2.46 0.46 -6.72
CA LEU A 15 3.86 0.64 -6.32
C LEU A 15 4.24 2.13 -6.33
N ALA A 16 3.79 2.89 -7.31
CA ALA A 16 4.03 4.33 -7.36
C ALA A 16 3.49 5.02 -6.11
N GLY A 17 2.31 4.63 -5.66
CA GLY A 17 1.72 5.13 -4.43
C GLY A 17 2.52 4.75 -3.19
N VAL A 18 2.98 3.50 -3.14
CA VAL A 18 3.80 3.01 -2.03
C VAL A 18 5.12 3.79 -1.96
N LYS A 19 5.79 3.98 -3.09
CA LYS A 19 7.04 4.75 -3.13
C LYS A 19 6.84 6.18 -2.65
N LYS A 20 5.77 6.82 -3.10
CA LYS A 20 5.45 8.19 -2.70
C LYS A 20 5.14 8.28 -1.20
N ALA A 21 4.32 7.37 -0.70
CA ALA A 21 3.95 7.32 0.71
C ALA A 21 5.14 7.00 1.60
N ASN A 22 6.08 6.19 1.11
CA ASN A 22 7.24 5.75 1.88
C ASN A 22 8.22 6.89 2.21
N THR A 23 8.01 8.08 1.67
CA THR A 23 8.80 9.26 2.05
C THR A 23 8.42 9.79 3.42
N ALA A 24 7.29 9.37 3.97
CA ALA A 24 6.87 9.76 5.32
C ALA A 24 7.80 9.16 6.38
N ALA A 25 7.93 9.86 7.50
CA ALA A 25 8.88 9.49 8.55
C ALA A 25 8.52 8.17 9.25
N THR A 26 7.24 7.88 9.41
CA THR A 26 6.78 6.68 10.13
C THR A 26 5.89 5.82 9.25
N PRO A 27 5.88 4.49 9.47
CA PRO A 27 4.98 3.61 8.72
C PRO A 27 3.50 3.95 8.92
N SER A 28 3.11 4.44 10.10
CA SER A 28 1.73 4.82 10.37
C SER A 28 1.26 5.96 9.47
N ILE A 29 2.08 7.00 9.34
CA ILE A 29 1.76 8.14 8.47
C ILE A 29 1.81 7.70 7.01
N ALA A 30 2.81 6.91 6.64
CA ALA A 30 2.93 6.38 5.28
C ALA A 30 1.71 5.54 4.90
N GLY A 31 1.23 4.71 5.81
CA GLY A 31 0.04 3.91 5.58
C GLY A 31 -1.20 4.76 5.33
N PHE A 32 -1.34 5.84 6.08
CA PHE A 32 -2.44 6.78 5.90
C PHE A 32 -2.39 7.45 4.52
N TYR A 33 -1.21 7.91 4.12
CA TYR A 33 -1.03 8.51 2.79
C TYR A 33 -1.28 7.51 1.67
N LEU A 34 -0.83 6.27 1.84
CA LEU A 34 -1.05 5.24 0.85
C LEU A 34 -2.55 4.94 0.68
N ARG A 35 -3.27 4.85 1.78
CA ARG A 35 -4.72 4.66 1.74
C ARG A 35 -5.40 5.78 0.96
N SER A 36 -5.02 7.01 1.24
CA SER A 36 -5.56 8.19 0.54
C SER A 36 -5.19 8.18 -0.94
N PHE A 37 -3.96 7.80 -1.28
CA PHE A 37 -3.51 7.69 -2.65
C PHE A 37 -4.35 6.68 -3.42
N ILE A 38 -4.54 5.49 -2.86
CA ILE A 38 -5.31 4.42 -3.49
C ILE A 38 -6.75 4.87 -3.74
N LYS A 39 -7.36 5.54 -2.76
CA LYS A 39 -8.71 6.06 -2.87
C LYS A 39 -8.79 7.15 -3.96
N ASN A 40 -7.88 8.12 -3.92
CA ASN A 40 -7.90 9.28 -4.82
C ASN A 40 -7.64 8.88 -6.27
N LYS A 41 -6.83 7.86 -6.50
CA LYS A 41 -6.54 7.34 -7.84
C LYS A 41 -7.52 6.26 -8.27
N ASN A 42 -8.51 5.98 -7.45
CA ASN A 42 -9.55 4.99 -7.74
C ASN A 42 -8.95 3.60 -8.07
N LEU A 43 -7.92 3.22 -7.33
CA LEU A 43 -7.22 1.96 -7.54
C LEU A 43 -7.77 0.81 -6.71
N ALA A 44 -8.64 1.09 -5.72
CA ALA A 44 -9.28 0.04 -4.95
C ALA A 44 -10.41 -0.57 -5.76
N GLU A 45 -10.55 -1.90 -5.73
CA GLU A 45 -11.61 -2.61 -6.43
C GLU A 45 -12.99 -2.24 -5.90
N ASP A 46 -13.08 -2.01 -4.59
CA ASP A 46 -14.32 -1.63 -3.94
C ASP A 46 -14.00 -0.57 -2.87
N LEU A 47 -14.32 0.68 -3.20
CA LEU A 47 -14.01 1.80 -2.31
C LEU A 47 -14.79 1.74 -1.00
N GLU A 48 -15.99 1.13 -1.00
CA GLU A 48 -16.78 0.99 0.22
C GLU A 48 -16.17 -0.01 1.19
N LYS A 49 -15.43 -0.97 0.65
CA LYS A 49 -14.75 -2.00 1.42
C LYS A 49 -13.24 -1.79 1.49
N GLN A 50 -12.81 -0.55 1.24
CA GLN A 50 -11.38 -0.25 1.30
C GLN A 50 -10.82 -0.66 2.66
N PRO A 51 -9.68 -1.38 2.68
CA PRO A 51 -9.09 -1.82 3.93
C PRO A 51 -8.75 -0.66 4.88
N ASP A 52 -8.65 -0.99 6.15
CA ASP A 52 -8.26 -0.05 7.18
C ASP A 52 -6.80 0.39 6.99
N VAL A 53 -6.43 1.48 7.64
CA VAL A 53 -5.08 2.03 7.55
C VAL A 53 -4.01 1.02 7.99
N SER A 54 -4.35 0.13 8.92
CA SER A 54 -3.43 -0.91 9.38
C SER A 54 -2.94 -1.82 8.25
N PHE A 55 -3.82 -2.14 7.30
CA PHE A 55 -3.44 -2.91 6.12
C PHE A 55 -2.37 -2.16 5.30
N TYR A 56 -2.57 -0.87 5.11
CA TYR A 56 -1.63 -0.06 4.33
C TYR A 56 -0.30 0.14 5.07
N VAL A 57 -0.33 0.20 6.39
CA VAL A 57 0.90 0.20 7.19
C VAL A 57 1.69 -1.08 6.94
N GLU A 58 1.01 -2.22 6.92
CA GLU A 58 1.67 -3.49 6.62
C GLU A 58 2.26 -3.51 5.20
N CYS A 59 1.58 -2.88 4.24
CA CYS A 59 2.09 -2.75 2.88
C CYS A 59 3.39 -1.95 2.85
N ILE A 60 3.46 -0.84 3.58
CA ILE A 60 4.66 -0.03 3.68
C ILE A 60 5.81 -0.83 4.31
N GLN A 61 5.51 -1.57 5.37
CA GLN A 61 6.51 -2.40 6.05
C GLN A 61 7.05 -3.49 5.11
N ALA A 62 6.18 -4.14 4.36
CA ALA A 62 6.59 -5.14 3.38
C ALA A 62 7.47 -4.54 2.30
N TYR A 63 7.12 -3.35 1.83
CA TYR A 63 7.93 -2.64 0.84
C TYR A 63 9.33 -2.33 1.39
N ARG A 64 9.42 -1.83 2.62
CA ARG A 64 10.71 -1.50 3.24
C ARG A 64 11.60 -2.73 3.43
N LYS A 65 10.98 -3.89 3.65
CA LYS A 65 11.69 -5.16 3.79
C LYS A 65 11.98 -5.82 2.44
N LYS A 66 11.58 -5.20 1.34
CA LYS A 66 11.68 -5.73 -0.02
C LYS A 66 10.95 -7.06 -0.19
N ASN A 67 9.88 -7.25 0.59
CA ASN A 67 9.07 -8.45 0.56
C ASN A 67 7.80 -8.23 -0.27
N TYR A 68 7.98 -7.90 -1.54
CA TYR A 68 6.87 -7.61 -2.45
C TYR A 68 7.19 -8.06 -3.86
N GLU A 69 6.13 -8.19 -4.66
CA GLU A 69 6.23 -8.56 -6.06
C GLU A 69 5.28 -7.68 -6.88
N VAL A 70 5.79 -7.12 -7.97
CA VAL A 70 5.00 -6.30 -8.89
C VAL A 70 4.48 -7.19 -10.01
N ILE A 71 3.18 -7.11 -10.24
CA ILE A 71 2.53 -7.90 -11.29
C ILE A 71 2.20 -7.07 -12.52
#